data_f18242fe10efa8fe22dcd6c59b57e274
#
_entry.id   f18242fe10efa8fe22dcd6c59b57e274
#
_cell.length_a   1.000
_cell.length_b   1.000
_cell.length_c   1.000
_cell.angle_alpha   90.00
_cell.angle_beta   90.00
_cell.angle_gamma   90.00
#
_symmetry.space_group_name_H-M   'P 1'
#
loop_
_entity.id
_entity.type
_entity.pdbx_description
1 polymer ?
#
loop_
_entity_poly.entity_id
_entity_poly.type
_entity_poly.pdbx_seq_one_letter_code
_entity_poly.pdbx_strand_id
1 'polypeptide(L)'
;VGTFIAGGIDSSLVVACMAEQSSSPVNTFTVSFDEKQYDEAVYAQQVATIYNTNHHRILIQPEEFLHSMEDILASMDTPSGDGPNTYLVAKYTRQANIKVALTGLGGDELFAGYNKFMIYLRLMKYKWLLNFPGPIRHALAKRFLASNPDHKFTKVANLTDLDKWDLSTVYPLLRRAYSQSEINNLLTKPNRHDAVEERLSEINAMTRWMGDLSKCTIGELETYTRDVLLRDTDQMSMAHALEVRVPFFDYLLIEYLLSLPDHIKYP
;
A
#
# COMPACT_ATOMS: atom_id res chain seq x y z
N VAL A 1 10.12 21.96 8.79
CA VAL A 1 9.23 20.82 8.53
C VAL A 1 8.65 20.99 7.14
N GLY A 2 8.56 19.90 6.38
CA GLY A 2 7.94 19.88 5.07
C GLY A 2 6.93 18.74 4.94
N THR A 3 6.37 18.55 3.75
CA THR A 3 5.47 17.41 3.46
C THR A 3 5.58 16.99 2.01
N PHE A 4 5.40 15.70 1.77
CA PHE A 4 5.28 15.15 0.43
C PHE A 4 3.86 15.34 -0.07
N ILE A 5 3.71 15.68 -1.36
CA ILE A 5 2.41 15.88 -2.00
C ILE A 5 2.42 15.23 -3.39
N ALA A 6 1.45 14.37 -3.64
CA ALA A 6 1.20 13.72 -4.92
C ALA A 6 -0.08 14.25 -5.61
N GLY A 7 -0.85 15.11 -4.91
CA GLY A 7 -2.15 15.59 -5.41
C GLY A 7 -3.32 14.62 -5.16
N GLY A 8 -3.06 13.45 -4.56
CA GLY A 8 -4.10 12.56 -4.03
C GLY A 8 -4.75 13.13 -2.75
N ILE A 9 -5.90 12.57 -2.36
CA ILE A 9 -6.69 13.05 -1.21
C ILE A 9 -5.87 13.05 0.08
N ASP A 10 -5.14 11.97 0.37
CA ASP A 10 -4.43 11.78 1.64
C ASP A 10 -3.30 12.79 1.83
N SER A 11 -2.43 12.93 0.83
CA SER A 11 -1.35 13.91 0.87
C SER A 11 -1.87 15.35 0.91
N SER A 12 -2.98 15.62 0.21
CA SER A 12 -3.63 16.93 0.20
C SER A 12 -4.24 17.27 1.57
N LEU A 13 -4.82 16.29 2.26
CA LEU A 13 -5.35 16.47 3.62
C LEU A 13 -4.24 16.81 4.61
N VAL A 14 -3.09 16.14 4.52
CA VAL A 14 -1.91 16.47 5.35
C VAL A 14 -1.47 17.90 5.10
N VAL A 15 -1.38 18.33 3.82
CA VAL A 15 -1.04 19.72 3.47
C VAL A 15 -2.05 20.71 4.05
N ALA A 16 -3.34 20.43 3.93
CA ALA A 16 -4.42 21.28 4.44
C ALA A 16 -4.28 21.47 5.97
N CYS A 17 -4.18 20.39 6.71
CA CYS A 17 -4.00 20.41 8.17
C CYS A 17 -2.72 21.16 8.59
N MET A 18 -1.61 20.96 7.87
CA MET A 18 -0.37 21.70 8.13
C MET A 18 -0.53 23.19 7.87
N ALA A 19 -1.16 23.56 6.76
CA ALA A 19 -1.36 24.97 6.40
C ALA A 19 -2.24 25.71 7.41
N GLU A 20 -3.29 25.06 7.91
CA GLU A 20 -4.16 25.61 8.95
C GLU A 20 -3.44 25.83 10.30
N GLN A 21 -2.45 25.01 10.62
CA GLN A 21 -1.70 25.09 11.88
C GLN A 21 -0.40 25.92 11.77
N SER A 22 -0.01 26.32 10.57
CA SER A 22 1.27 27.00 10.35
C SER A 22 1.05 28.52 10.20
N SER A 23 1.92 29.28 10.84
CA SER A 23 1.99 30.75 10.67
C SER A 23 2.81 31.19 9.43
N SER A 24 3.43 30.25 8.73
CA SER A 24 4.26 30.49 7.54
C SER A 24 3.95 29.46 6.45
N PRO A 25 4.21 29.77 5.18
CA PRO A 25 3.98 28.83 4.09
C PRO A 25 4.67 27.48 4.34
N VAL A 26 3.91 26.39 4.17
CA VAL A 26 4.41 25.02 4.31
C VAL A 26 5.30 24.69 3.12
N ASN A 27 6.45 24.03 3.35
CA ASN A 27 7.25 23.49 2.26
C ASN A 27 6.66 22.18 1.78
N THR A 28 6.29 22.11 0.50
CA THR A 28 5.73 20.90 -0.12
C THR A 28 6.64 20.38 -1.23
N PHE A 29 6.79 19.07 -1.34
CA PHE A 29 7.67 18.40 -2.29
C PHE A 29 6.90 17.39 -3.12
N THR A 30 7.03 17.44 -4.45
CA THR A 30 6.49 16.45 -5.37
C THR A 30 7.56 15.95 -6.32
N VAL A 31 7.52 14.65 -6.60
CA VAL A 31 8.29 14.06 -7.69
C VAL A 31 7.50 14.20 -8.99
N SER A 32 8.19 14.48 -10.05
CA SER A 32 7.64 14.52 -11.40
C SER A 32 8.56 13.78 -12.37
N PHE A 33 7.98 13.32 -13.47
CA PHE A 33 8.64 12.63 -14.55
C PHE A 33 8.34 13.35 -15.88
N ASP A 34 9.18 13.16 -16.87
CA ASP A 34 8.92 13.73 -18.22
C ASP A 34 7.74 13.03 -18.90
N GLU A 35 7.44 11.77 -18.53
CA GLU A 35 6.32 10.99 -19.03
C GLU A 35 5.01 11.47 -18.44
N LYS A 36 4.26 12.26 -19.19
CA LYS A 36 2.99 12.88 -18.75
C LYS A 36 1.96 11.92 -18.17
N GLN A 37 1.97 10.66 -18.60
CA GLN A 37 1.02 9.66 -18.11
C GLN A 37 1.25 9.24 -16.63
N TYR A 38 2.45 9.53 -16.09
CA TYR A 38 2.83 9.24 -14.71
C TYR A 38 3.06 10.51 -13.88
N ASP A 39 2.88 11.71 -14.48
CA ASP A 39 3.15 12.98 -13.82
C ASP A 39 1.91 13.49 -13.06
N GLU A 40 1.91 13.32 -11.76
CA GLU A 40 0.90 13.84 -10.85
C GLU A 40 1.17 15.30 -10.40
N ALA A 41 2.26 15.90 -10.86
CA ALA A 41 2.68 17.24 -10.42
C ALA A 41 1.64 18.34 -10.72
N VAL A 42 0.79 18.15 -11.74
CA VAL A 42 -0.31 19.08 -12.05
C VAL A 42 -1.29 19.17 -10.88
N TYR A 43 -1.69 18.04 -10.30
CA TYR A 43 -2.60 18.00 -9.16
C TYR A 43 -1.92 18.49 -7.88
N ALA A 44 -0.66 18.12 -7.67
CA ALA A 44 0.15 18.63 -6.55
C ALA A 44 0.27 20.15 -6.59
N GLN A 45 0.51 20.74 -7.78
CA GLN A 45 0.57 22.18 -7.98
C GLN A 45 -0.76 22.90 -7.69
N GLN A 46 -1.90 22.27 -8.04
CA GLN A 46 -3.23 22.83 -7.71
C GLN A 46 -3.41 22.93 -6.20
N VAL A 47 -3.12 21.88 -5.46
CA VAL A 47 -3.21 21.88 -3.99
C VAL A 47 -2.24 22.88 -3.38
N ALA A 48 -1.00 22.93 -3.88
CA ALA A 48 0.01 23.89 -3.44
C ALA A 48 -0.44 25.34 -3.63
N THR A 49 -1.15 25.63 -4.72
CA THR A 49 -1.72 26.95 -5.00
C THR A 49 -2.87 27.29 -4.06
N ILE A 50 -3.79 26.34 -3.81
CA ILE A 50 -4.93 26.52 -2.90
C ILE A 50 -4.46 26.87 -1.49
N TYR A 51 -3.45 26.16 -0.98
CA TYR A 51 -2.93 26.34 0.39
C TYR A 51 -1.74 27.29 0.48
N ASN A 52 -1.38 27.98 -0.62
CA ASN A 52 -0.27 28.93 -0.69
C ASN A 52 1.03 28.40 -0.09
N THR A 53 1.42 27.19 -0.50
CA THR A 53 2.63 26.52 -0.01
C THR A 53 3.87 26.96 -0.78
N ASN A 54 5.04 26.81 -0.16
CA ASN A 54 6.33 26.90 -0.84
C ASN A 54 6.61 25.54 -1.53
N HIS A 55 6.19 25.44 -2.80
CA HIS A 55 6.16 24.19 -3.53
C HIS A 55 7.45 23.91 -4.30
N HIS A 56 8.04 22.73 -4.08
CA HIS A 56 9.24 22.24 -4.74
C HIS A 56 8.89 21.04 -5.64
N ARG A 57 8.97 21.25 -6.95
CA ARG A 57 8.83 20.17 -7.93
C ARG A 57 10.20 19.57 -8.22
N ILE A 58 10.35 18.27 -8.01
CA ILE A 58 11.58 17.50 -8.22
C ILE A 58 11.39 16.69 -9.50
N LEU A 59 12.04 17.12 -10.58
CA LEU A 59 12.05 16.37 -11.82
C LEU A 59 13.14 15.31 -11.77
N ILE A 60 12.78 14.04 -11.80
CA ILE A 60 13.71 12.90 -11.81
C ILE A 60 13.95 12.47 -13.25
N GLN A 61 15.23 12.47 -13.64
CA GLN A 61 15.66 11.95 -14.93
C GLN A 61 16.01 10.46 -14.82
N PRO A 62 15.73 9.65 -15.87
CA PRO A 62 16.05 8.21 -15.86
C PRO A 62 17.51 7.90 -15.55
N GLU A 63 18.43 8.73 -16.04
CA GLU A 63 19.87 8.57 -15.83
C GLU A 63 20.23 8.76 -14.35
N GLU A 64 19.60 9.71 -13.67
CA GLU A 64 19.82 9.95 -12.24
C GLU A 64 19.30 8.79 -11.41
N PHE A 65 18.14 8.25 -11.75
CA PHE A 65 17.61 7.06 -11.12
C PHE A 65 18.60 5.89 -11.23
N LEU A 66 19.13 5.64 -12.44
CA LEU A 66 20.10 4.58 -12.67
C LEU A 66 21.41 4.79 -11.91
N HIS A 67 21.93 6.01 -11.89
CA HIS A 67 23.16 6.35 -11.11
C HIS A 67 22.98 6.18 -9.59
N SER A 68 21.77 6.38 -9.09
CA SER A 68 21.47 6.23 -7.66
C SER A 68 21.20 4.77 -7.25
N MET A 69 21.11 3.83 -8.21
CA MET A 69 20.63 2.47 -7.94
C MET A 69 21.54 1.70 -6.97
N GLU A 70 22.85 1.83 -7.07
CA GLU A 70 23.79 1.16 -6.15
C GLU A 70 23.60 1.65 -4.71
N ASP A 71 23.50 2.98 -4.52
CA ASP A 71 23.28 3.58 -3.21
C ASP A 71 21.89 3.20 -2.64
N ILE A 72 20.87 3.17 -3.50
CA ILE A 72 19.52 2.74 -3.13
C ILE A 72 19.57 1.30 -2.61
N LEU A 73 20.17 0.39 -3.37
CA LEU A 73 20.28 -1.03 -2.97
C LEU A 73 21.13 -1.22 -1.70
N ALA A 74 22.21 -0.45 -1.55
CA ALA A 74 23.04 -0.47 -0.34
C ALA A 74 22.31 0.05 0.90
N SER A 75 21.27 0.89 0.71
CA SER A 75 20.47 1.46 1.80
C SER A 75 19.31 0.54 2.22
N MET A 76 19.10 -0.58 1.51
CA MET A 76 18.02 -1.54 1.80
C MET A 76 18.51 -2.67 2.72
N ASP A 77 17.87 -2.85 3.88
CA ASP A 77 18.05 -4.05 4.70
C ASP A 77 17.39 -5.28 4.06
N THR A 78 16.29 -5.05 3.33
CA THR A 78 15.56 -6.08 2.60
C THR A 78 15.14 -5.53 1.24
N PRO A 79 15.37 -6.26 0.14
CA PRO A 79 14.97 -5.81 -1.19
C PRO A 79 13.48 -5.48 -1.31
N SER A 80 13.16 -4.32 -1.87
CA SER A 80 11.80 -3.86 -2.11
C SER A 80 11.72 -3.07 -3.41
N GLY A 81 10.52 -3.03 -4.01
CA GLY A 81 10.24 -2.22 -5.20
C GLY A 81 9.77 -0.80 -4.89
N ASP A 82 9.32 -0.54 -3.66
CA ASP A 82 8.72 0.76 -3.28
C ASP A 82 9.77 1.77 -2.77
N GLY A 83 10.92 1.27 -2.27
CA GLY A 83 11.98 2.07 -1.68
C GLY A 83 12.62 3.13 -2.60
N PRO A 84 12.94 2.83 -3.88
CA PRO A 84 13.71 3.73 -4.74
C PRO A 84 13.11 5.12 -4.90
N ASN A 85 11.79 5.21 -5.03
CA ASN A 85 11.09 6.49 -5.14
C ASN A 85 11.25 7.33 -3.86
N THR A 86 11.06 6.72 -2.71
CA THR A 86 11.22 7.38 -1.41
C THR A 86 12.65 7.87 -1.19
N TYR A 87 13.65 7.09 -1.61
CA TYR A 87 15.07 7.50 -1.54
C TYR A 87 15.33 8.81 -2.28
N LEU A 88 14.86 8.93 -3.53
CA LEU A 88 15.10 10.14 -4.33
C LEU A 88 14.35 11.35 -3.77
N VAL A 89 13.09 11.17 -3.39
CA VAL A 89 12.30 12.25 -2.75
C VAL A 89 12.98 12.74 -1.47
N ALA A 90 13.45 11.81 -0.65
CA ALA A 90 14.15 12.14 0.61
C ALA A 90 15.45 12.90 0.36
N LYS A 91 16.26 12.47 -0.62
CA LYS A 91 17.49 13.14 -1.05
C LYS A 91 17.25 14.61 -1.35
N TYR A 92 16.32 14.92 -2.24
CA TYR A 92 16.03 16.29 -2.64
C TYR A 92 15.40 17.14 -1.53
N THR A 93 14.49 16.53 -0.76
CA THR A 93 13.90 17.20 0.40
C THR A 93 14.97 17.60 1.42
N ARG A 94 15.93 16.72 1.63
CA ARG A 94 17.07 17.01 2.53
C ARG A 94 17.98 18.09 1.99
N GLN A 95 18.23 18.14 0.68
CA GLN A 95 18.98 19.20 0.01
C GLN A 95 18.33 20.58 0.17
N ALA A 96 17.01 20.64 0.28
CA ALA A 96 16.26 21.85 0.62
C ALA A 96 16.31 22.21 2.12
N ASN A 97 17.26 21.62 2.89
CA ASN A 97 17.44 21.82 4.33
C ASN A 97 16.25 21.42 5.21
N ILE A 98 15.36 20.59 4.73
CA ILE A 98 14.29 20.00 5.53
C ILE A 98 14.84 18.79 6.29
N LYS A 99 14.54 18.70 7.59
CA LYS A 99 14.95 17.60 8.46
C LYS A 99 13.80 16.65 8.82
N VAL A 100 12.58 17.15 8.74
CA VAL A 100 11.36 16.40 9.06
C VAL A 100 10.35 16.64 7.95
N ALA A 101 9.79 15.57 7.38
CA ALA A 101 8.72 15.64 6.41
C ALA A 101 7.52 14.81 6.87
N LEU A 102 6.32 15.27 6.56
CA LEU A 102 5.10 14.49 6.72
C LEU A 102 4.74 13.81 5.41
N THR A 103 3.99 12.71 5.49
CA THR A 103 3.50 11.98 4.31
C THR A 103 2.04 11.59 4.49
N GLY A 104 1.33 11.43 3.38
CA GLY A 104 -0.05 10.92 3.35
C GLY A 104 -0.18 9.40 3.43
N LEU A 105 0.93 8.66 3.68
CA LEU A 105 0.87 7.21 3.87
C LEU A 105 -0.09 6.86 5.01
N GLY A 106 -0.83 5.76 4.86
CA GLY A 106 -1.83 5.31 5.82
C GLY A 106 -3.27 5.64 5.43
N GLY A 107 -3.50 6.62 4.57
CA GLY A 107 -4.84 6.98 4.12
C GLY A 107 -5.53 5.83 3.40
N ASP A 108 -4.93 5.29 2.36
CA ASP A 108 -5.46 4.15 1.61
C ASP A 108 -5.68 2.90 2.49
N GLU A 109 -4.78 2.64 3.43
CA GLU A 109 -4.84 1.51 4.35
C GLU A 109 -6.02 1.63 5.31
N LEU A 110 -6.26 2.81 5.84
CA LEU A 110 -7.30 3.06 6.86
C LEU A 110 -8.68 3.30 6.25
N PHE A 111 -8.75 3.92 5.07
CA PHE A 111 -9.99 4.30 4.40
C PHE A 111 -10.34 3.44 3.19
N ALA A 112 -9.70 2.28 3.05
CA ALA A 112 -9.95 1.31 1.98
C ALA A 112 -9.77 1.88 0.56
N GLY A 113 -8.76 2.74 0.35
CA GLY A 113 -8.49 3.40 -0.94
C GLY A 113 -8.03 2.44 -2.04
N TYR A 114 -7.44 1.32 -1.69
CA TYR A 114 -6.98 0.34 -2.68
C TYR A 114 -8.12 -0.52 -3.24
N ASN A 115 -8.13 -0.73 -4.54
CA ASN A 115 -9.08 -1.62 -5.22
C ASN A 115 -9.14 -3.05 -4.63
N LYS A 116 -8.05 -3.53 -4.03
CA LYS A 116 -8.00 -4.85 -3.40
C LYS A 116 -8.97 -4.99 -2.21
N PHE A 117 -9.24 -3.92 -1.46
CA PHE A 117 -10.26 -3.94 -0.41
C PHE A 117 -11.64 -4.27 -0.99
N MET A 118 -11.97 -3.61 -2.10
CA MET A 118 -13.24 -3.83 -2.78
C MET A 118 -13.36 -5.24 -3.34
N ILE A 119 -12.28 -5.75 -3.93
CA ILE A 119 -12.24 -7.12 -4.45
C ILE A 119 -12.41 -8.12 -3.29
N TYR A 120 -11.68 -7.91 -2.18
CA TYR A 120 -11.79 -8.75 -0.98
C TYR A 120 -13.23 -8.78 -0.45
N LEU A 121 -13.85 -7.62 -0.24
CA LEU A 121 -15.23 -7.53 0.27
C LEU A 121 -16.24 -8.20 -0.68
N ARG A 122 -16.06 -8.03 -2.00
CA ARG A 122 -16.90 -8.73 -2.99
C ARG A 122 -16.74 -10.24 -2.88
N LEU A 123 -15.52 -10.75 -2.78
CA LEU A 123 -15.26 -12.17 -2.62
C LEU A 123 -15.88 -12.72 -1.33
N MET A 124 -15.78 -11.98 -0.21
CA MET A 124 -16.42 -12.42 1.04
C MET A 124 -17.94 -12.56 0.92
N LYS A 125 -18.61 -11.75 0.10
CA LYS A 125 -20.05 -11.90 -0.19
C LYS A 125 -20.38 -13.23 -0.90
N TYR A 126 -19.43 -13.80 -1.65
CA TYR A 126 -19.59 -15.07 -2.36
C TYR A 126 -19.05 -16.28 -1.59
N LYS A 127 -18.70 -16.13 -0.33
CA LYS A 127 -18.20 -17.20 0.55
C LYS A 127 -19.11 -18.43 0.61
N TRP A 128 -20.41 -18.25 0.38
CA TRP A 128 -21.39 -19.34 0.29
C TRP A 128 -21.08 -20.35 -0.84
N LEU A 129 -20.30 -19.97 -1.86
CA LEU A 129 -19.84 -20.88 -2.92
C LEU A 129 -19.01 -22.06 -2.38
N LEU A 130 -18.37 -21.89 -1.22
CA LEU A 130 -17.65 -22.99 -0.56
C LEU A 130 -18.53 -24.15 -0.14
N ASN A 131 -19.84 -23.96 -0.04
CA ASN A 131 -20.81 -25.03 0.26
C ASN A 131 -20.98 -26.02 -0.92
N PHE A 132 -20.51 -25.66 -2.14
CA PHE A 132 -20.51 -26.60 -3.26
C PHE A 132 -19.31 -27.53 -3.20
N PRO A 133 -19.48 -28.82 -3.61
CA PRO A 133 -18.39 -29.77 -3.73
C PRO A 133 -17.25 -29.24 -4.62
N GLY A 134 -16.01 -29.53 -4.25
CA GLY A 134 -14.81 -29.09 -4.97
C GLY A 134 -14.88 -29.29 -6.50
N PRO A 135 -15.25 -30.47 -7.02
CA PRO A 135 -15.32 -30.71 -8.47
C PRO A 135 -16.26 -29.74 -9.19
N ILE A 136 -17.38 -29.35 -8.58
CA ILE A 136 -18.32 -28.36 -9.16
C ILE A 136 -17.69 -26.99 -9.19
N ARG A 137 -17.02 -26.57 -8.11
CA ARG A 137 -16.30 -25.29 -8.03
C ARG A 137 -15.23 -25.19 -9.11
N HIS A 138 -14.41 -26.23 -9.28
CA HIS A 138 -13.38 -26.31 -10.33
C HIS A 138 -13.96 -26.25 -11.74
N ALA A 139 -15.04 -26.97 -12.00
CA ALA A 139 -15.70 -26.94 -13.31
C ALA A 139 -16.23 -25.54 -13.66
N LEU A 140 -16.84 -24.85 -12.70
CA LEU A 140 -17.30 -23.46 -12.88
C LEU A 140 -16.15 -22.50 -13.12
N ALA A 141 -15.07 -22.59 -12.34
CA ALA A 141 -13.87 -21.76 -12.50
C ALA A 141 -13.20 -22.00 -13.87
N LYS A 142 -13.05 -23.26 -14.28
CA LYS A 142 -12.48 -23.61 -15.58
C LYS A 142 -13.30 -23.04 -16.73
N ARG A 143 -14.63 -23.11 -16.64
CA ARG A 143 -15.54 -22.51 -17.63
C ARG A 143 -15.41 -20.99 -17.67
N PHE A 144 -15.32 -20.35 -16.52
CA PHE A 144 -15.14 -18.91 -16.41
C PHE A 144 -13.81 -18.46 -17.01
N LEU A 145 -12.71 -19.16 -16.72
CA LEU A 145 -11.39 -18.87 -17.27
C LEU A 145 -11.32 -19.07 -18.78
N ALA A 146 -11.98 -20.09 -19.31
CA ALA A 146 -12.05 -20.34 -20.75
C ALA A 146 -12.72 -19.17 -21.51
N SER A 147 -13.63 -18.46 -20.85
CA SER A 147 -14.30 -17.28 -21.41
C SER A 147 -13.54 -15.97 -21.14
N ASN A 148 -12.54 -15.98 -20.25
CA ASN A 148 -11.79 -14.80 -19.81
C ASN A 148 -10.30 -15.15 -19.62
N PRO A 149 -9.50 -15.23 -20.70
CA PRO A 149 -8.10 -15.71 -20.64
C PRO A 149 -7.10 -14.74 -20.03
N ASP A 150 -7.52 -13.60 -19.50
CA ASP A 150 -6.62 -12.61 -18.88
C ASP A 150 -6.01 -13.16 -17.58
N HIS A 151 -4.71 -12.87 -17.37
CA HIS A 151 -3.91 -13.25 -16.21
C HIS A 151 -4.55 -12.83 -14.87
N LYS A 152 -5.35 -11.77 -14.86
CA LYS A 152 -6.12 -11.33 -13.68
C LYS A 152 -7.11 -12.38 -13.17
N PHE A 153 -7.63 -13.22 -14.06
CA PHE A 153 -8.59 -14.26 -13.71
C PHE A 153 -7.95 -15.56 -13.22
N THR A 154 -6.65 -15.76 -13.44
CA THR A 154 -5.92 -16.90 -12.87
C THR A 154 -5.95 -16.88 -11.33
N LYS A 155 -5.90 -15.67 -10.72
CA LYS A 155 -6.06 -15.51 -9.27
C LYS A 155 -7.45 -15.94 -8.77
N VAL A 156 -8.48 -15.75 -9.59
CA VAL A 156 -9.86 -16.20 -9.26
C VAL A 156 -9.96 -17.72 -9.29
N ALA A 157 -9.24 -18.38 -10.22
CA ALA A 157 -9.18 -19.84 -10.23
C ALA A 157 -8.55 -20.42 -8.97
N ASN A 158 -7.48 -19.82 -8.49
CA ASN A 158 -6.82 -20.23 -7.26
C ASN A 158 -7.75 -20.15 -6.03
N LEU A 159 -8.77 -19.27 -6.06
CA LEU A 159 -9.79 -19.21 -5.01
C LEU A 159 -10.66 -20.47 -4.94
N THR A 160 -10.85 -21.18 -6.05
CA THR A 160 -11.68 -22.41 -6.06
C THR A 160 -10.98 -23.59 -5.39
N ASP A 161 -9.66 -23.53 -5.27
CA ASP A 161 -8.83 -24.56 -4.64
C ASP A 161 -8.77 -24.40 -3.12
N LEU A 162 -9.21 -23.26 -2.60
CA LEU A 162 -9.19 -23.00 -1.17
C LEU A 162 -10.32 -23.75 -0.46
N ASP A 163 -9.98 -24.36 0.68
CA ASP A 163 -10.95 -25.00 1.56
C ASP A 163 -11.76 -23.99 2.39
N LYS A 164 -11.21 -22.81 2.60
CA LYS A 164 -11.86 -21.71 3.33
C LYS A 164 -11.60 -20.37 2.64
N TRP A 165 -12.56 -19.46 2.74
CA TRP A 165 -12.41 -18.07 2.34
C TRP A 165 -12.47 -17.18 3.56
N ASP A 166 -11.32 -16.71 3.97
CA ASP A 166 -11.13 -15.77 5.08
C ASP A 166 -9.93 -14.86 4.83
N LEU A 167 -9.58 -14.04 5.81
CA LEU A 167 -8.46 -13.12 5.72
C LEU A 167 -7.16 -13.84 5.35
N SER A 168 -6.89 -14.99 5.97
CA SER A 168 -5.61 -15.70 5.81
C SER A 168 -5.41 -16.32 4.43
N THR A 169 -6.48 -16.64 3.73
CA THR A 169 -6.43 -17.33 2.44
C THR A 169 -6.68 -16.40 1.25
N VAL A 170 -7.65 -15.50 1.37
CA VAL A 170 -8.05 -14.62 0.24
C VAL A 170 -7.15 -13.40 0.12
N TYR A 171 -6.81 -12.76 1.24
CA TYR A 171 -6.01 -11.53 1.21
C TYR A 171 -4.62 -11.74 0.58
N PRO A 172 -3.83 -12.80 0.92
CA PRO A 172 -2.55 -13.05 0.28
C PRO A 172 -2.64 -13.20 -1.24
N LEU A 173 -3.68 -13.85 -1.77
CA LEU A 173 -3.86 -14.00 -3.23
C LEU A 173 -4.04 -12.63 -3.93
N LEU A 174 -4.65 -11.67 -3.26
CA LEU A 174 -4.83 -10.32 -3.81
C LEU A 174 -3.56 -9.48 -3.74
N ARG A 175 -2.68 -9.78 -2.77
CA ARG A 175 -1.49 -8.97 -2.49
C ARG A 175 -0.22 -9.49 -3.17
N ARG A 176 -0.06 -10.81 -3.27
CA ARG A 176 1.14 -11.44 -3.82
C ARG A 176 1.32 -11.16 -5.31
N ALA A 177 2.56 -10.87 -5.70
CA ALA A 177 2.96 -10.81 -7.11
C ALA A 177 3.05 -12.23 -7.70
N TYR A 178 3.64 -13.18 -6.95
CA TYR A 178 3.86 -14.56 -7.36
C TYR A 178 3.03 -15.53 -6.50
N SER A 179 2.53 -16.59 -7.12
CA SER A 179 1.91 -17.72 -6.40
C SER A 179 2.97 -18.52 -5.64
N GLN A 180 2.54 -19.29 -4.63
CA GLN A 180 3.45 -20.17 -3.88
C GLN A 180 4.15 -21.22 -4.77
N SER A 181 3.46 -21.70 -5.81
CA SER A 181 4.07 -22.62 -6.79
C SER A 181 5.18 -21.97 -7.59
N GLU A 182 4.98 -20.73 -8.04
CA GLU A 182 6.01 -19.97 -8.77
C GLU A 182 7.22 -19.69 -7.87
N ILE A 183 6.99 -19.28 -6.62
CA ILE A 183 8.06 -19.07 -5.64
C ILE A 183 8.84 -20.37 -5.40
N ASN A 184 8.16 -21.49 -5.22
CA ASN A 184 8.80 -22.79 -5.00
C ASN A 184 9.65 -23.26 -6.20
N ASN A 185 9.26 -22.87 -7.43
CA ASN A 185 10.04 -23.14 -8.63
C ASN A 185 11.34 -22.31 -8.73
N LEU A 186 11.38 -21.17 -8.06
CA LEU A 186 12.57 -20.30 -7.99
C LEU A 186 13.55 -20.73 -6.88
N LEU A 187 13.09 -21.51 -5.89
CA LEU A 187 13.87 -21.92 -4.75
C LEU A 187 14.55 -23.27 -4.99
N THR A 188 15.79 -23.39 -4.58
CA THR A 188 16.52 -24.68 -4.59
C THR A 188 15.90 -25.72 -3.65
N LYS A 189 15.24 -25.26 -2.58
CA LYS A 189 14.46 -26.08 -1.66
C LYS A 189 13.09 -25.45 -1.47
N PRO A 190 11.99 -26.16 -1.76
CA PRO A 190 10.65 -25.62 -1.57
C PRO A 190 10.42 -25.21 -0.11
N ASN A 191 9.94 -24.00 0.09
CA ASN A 191 9.52 -23.54 1.41
C ASN A 191 8.01 -23.82 1.57
N ARG A 192 7.66 -24.59 2.60
CA ARG A 192 6.27 -24.90 2.96
C ARG A 192 5.70 -23.97 4.02
N HIS A 193 6.56 -23.17 4.64
CA HIS A 193 6.16 -22.24 5.69
C HIS A 193 5.83 -20.88 5.05
N ASP A 194 4.64 -20.39 5.31
CA ASP A 194 4.14 -19.11 4.85
C ASP A 194 3.84 -18.23 6.06
N ALA A 195 4.83 -17.45 6.47
CA ALA A 195 4.73 -16.58 7.64
C ALA A 195 3.59 -15.54 7.53
N VAL A 196 3.28 -15.08 6.30
CA VAL A 196 2.19 -14.12 6.07
C VAL A 196 0.84 -14.79 6.30
N GLU A 197 0.63 -16.00 5.76
CA GLU A 197 -0.61 -16.76 5.97
C GLU A 197 -0.81 -17.11 7.44
N GLU A 198 0.25 -17.52 8.14
CA GLU A 198 0.23 -17.81 9.57
C GLU A 198 -0.19 -16.57 10.38
N ARG A 199 0.48 -15.42 10.15
CA ARG A 199 0.13 -14.17 10.82
C ARG A 199 -1.30 -13.74 10.56
N LEU A 200 -1.76 -13.83 9.32
CA LEU A 200 -3.14 -13.50 8.96
C LEU A 200 -4.16 -14.48 9.57
N SER A 201 -3.80 -15.73 9.79
CA SER A 201 -4.63 -16.71 10.51
C SER A 201 -4.80 -16.31 11.97
N GLU A 202 -3.74 -15.89 12.64
CA GLU A 202 -3.78 -15.36 14.01
C GLU A 202 -4.70 -14.13 14.09
N ILE A 203 -4.48 -13.15 13.20
CA ILE A 203 -5.30 -11.93 13.11
C ILE A 203 -6.77 -12.29 12.89
N ASN A 204 -7.07 -13.18 11.96
CA ASN A 204 -8.43 -13.61 11.68
C ASN A 204 -9.10 -14.28 12.90
N ALA A 205 -8.32 -15.04 13.68
CA ALA A 205 -8.80 -15.65 14.92
C ALA A 205 -9.05 -14.61 16.03
N MET A 206 -8.18 -13.62 16.19
CA MET A 206 -8.29 -12.56 17.19
C MET A 206 -9.41 -11.57 16.87
N THR A 207 -9.72 -11.36 15.60
CA THR A 207 -10.68 -10.35 15.11
C THR A 207 -12.03 -10.94 14.67
N ARG A 208 -12.40 -12.13 15.17
CA ARG A 208 -13.61 -12.87 14.73
C ARG A 208 -14.89 -12.04 14.80
N TRP A 209 -14.98 -11.13 15.74
CA TRP A 209 -16.13 -10.26 16.00
C TRP A 209 -16.17 -9.02 15.09
N MET A 210 -15.10 -8.72 14.37
CA MET A 210 -15.02 -7.55 13.49
C MET A 210 -15.60 -7.85 12.11
N GLY A 211 -16.01 -6.81 11.40
CA GLY A 211 -16.43 -6.89 10.00
C GLY A 211 -15.28 -7.21 9.05
N ASP A 212 -15.60 -7.63 7.84
CA ASP A 212 -14.61 -8.07 6.85
C ASP A 212 -13.69 -6.93 6.38
N LEU A 213 -14.19 -5.68 6.32
CA LEU A 213 -13.37 -4.51 6.00
C LEU A 213 -12.34 -4.24 7.10
N SER A 214 -12.78 -4.20 8.35
CA SER A 214 -11.88 -3.98 9.50
C SER A 214 -10.81 -5.06 9.61
N LYS A 215 -11.15 -6.32 9.33
CA LYS A 215 -10.18 -7.43 9.26
C LYS A 215 -9.15 -7.21 8.17
N CYS A 216 -9.61 -6.79 6.98
CA CYS A 216 -8.72 -6.53 5.86
C CYS A 216 -7.77 -5.36 6.16
N THR A 217 -8.26 -4.29 6.79
CA THR A 217 -7.45 -3.16 7.26
C THR A 217 -6.37 -3.62 8.25
N ILE A 218 -6.73 -4.43 9.26
CA ILE A 218 -5.75 -4.95 10.23
C ILE A 218 -4.74 -5.85 9.52
N GLY A 219 -5.20 -6.70 8.60
CA GLY A 219 -4.31 -7.54 7.79
C GLY A 219 -3.32 -6.73 6.96
N GLU A 220 -3.76 -5.62 6.38
CA GLU A 220 -2.91 -4.69 5.63
C GLU A 220 -1.88 -4.02 6.56
N LEU A 221 -2.32 -3.49 7.70
CA LEU A 221 -1.46 -2.81 8.68
C LEU A 221 -0.38 -3.74 9.24
N GLU A 222 -0.75 -4.97 9.59
CA GLU A 222 0.13 -5.95 10.24
C GLU A 222 1.05 -6.72 9.29
N THR A 223 0.89 -6.55 7.98
CA THR A 223 1.71 -7.20 6.98
C THR A 223 2.38 -6.19 6.06
N TYR A 224 1.74 -5.80 4.97
CA TYR A 224 2.35 -4.93 3.97
C TYR A 224 2.76 -3.57 4.52
N THR A 225 1.89 -2.91 5.28
CA THR A 225 2.17 -1.58 5.82
C THR A 225 3.39 -1.61 6.73
N ARG A 226 3.40 -2.52 7.71
CA ARG A 226 4.50 -2.64 8.65
C ARG A 226 5.79 -3.14 8.00
N ASP A 227 5.69 -4.23 7.21
CA ASP A 227 6.86 -5.00 6.78
C ASP A 227 7.45 -4.50 5.45
N VAL A 228 6.71 -3.67 4.70
CA VAL A 228 7.17 -3.09 3.43
C VAL A 228 7.11 -1.57 3.48
N LEU A 229 5.90 -0.99 3.56
CA LEU A 229 5.69 0.43 3.34
C LEU A 229 6.40 1.33 4.36
N LEU A 230 6.21 1.08 5.65
CA LEU A 230 6.84 1.86 6.72
C LEU A 230 8.35 1.60 6.80
N ARG A 231 8.75 0.34 6.65
CA ARG A 231 10.17 -0.03 6.64
C ARG A 231 10.90 0.67 5.49
N ASP A 232 10.37 0.61 4.28
CA ASP A 232 11.00 1.24 3.12
C ASP A 232 11.03 2.76 3.27
N THR A 233 9.96 3.34 3.81
CA THR A 233 9.92 4.78 4.10
C THR A 233 11.02 5.18 5.08
N ASP A 234 11.19 4.42 6.15
CA ASP A 234 12.20 4.69 7.18
C ASP A 234 13.62 4.53 6.62
N GLN A 235 13.95 3.37 6.04
CA GLN A 235 15.28 3.08 5.51
C GLN A 235 15.71 4.12 4.47
N MET A 236 14.84 4.38 3.49
CA MET A 236 15.17 5.26 2.37
C MET A 236 15.28 6.73 2.78
N SER A 237 14.44 7.18 3.69
CA SER A 237 14.52 8.55 4.17
C SER A 237 15.68 8.76 5.13
N MET A 238 15.96 7.78 5.98
CA MET A 238 17.09 7.84 6.92
C MET A 238 18.45 7.73 6.23
N ALA A 239 18.55 7.12 5.04
CA ALA A 239 19.74 7.19 4.19
C ALA A 239 20.18 8.63 3.90
N HIS A 240 19.25 9.59 3.95
CA HIS A 240 19.49 11.02 3.79
C HIS A 240 19.35 11.83 5.08
N ALA A 241 19.24 11.18 6.24
CA ALA A 241 18.98 11.83 7.52
C ALA A 241 17.75 12.75 7.49
N LEU A 242 16.68 12.27 6.83
CA LEU A 242 15.36 12.87 6.78
C LEU A 242 14.39 12.03 7.61
N GLU A 243 13.83 12.60 8.68
CA GLU A 243 12.78 11.96 9.45
C GLU A 243 11.45 12.09 8.73
N VAL A 244 10.82 10.98 8.36
CA VAL A 244 9.47 10.97 7.76
C VAL A 244 8.44 10.56 8.81
N ARG A 245 7.43 11.38 9.01
CA ARG A 245 6.32 11.13 9.93
C ARG A 245 5.04 10.83 9.15
N VAL A 246 4.23 9.93 9.72
CA VAL A 246 3.04 9.36 9.09
C VAL A 246 1.81 9.66 9.96
N PRO A 247 1.18 10.86 9.83
CA PRO A 247 0.09 11.28 10.71
C PRO A 247 -1.13 10.34 10.73
N PHE A 248 -1.42 9.66 9.62
CA PHE A 248 -2.51 8.70 9.55
C PHE A 248 -2.30 7.47 10.44
N PHE A 249 -1.06 7.16 10.82
CA PHE A 249 -0.77 6.05 11.74
C PHE A 249 -0.72 6.48 13.21
N ASP A 250 -1.32 7.64 13.54
CA ASP A 250 -1.62 7.95 14.93
C ASP A 250 -2.54 6.87 15.53
N TYR A 251 -2.12 6.30 16.67
CA TYR A 251 -2.81 5.16 17.27
C TYR A 251 -4.26 5.50 17.69
N LEU A 252 -4.52 6.74 18.12
CA LEU A 252 -5.88 7.18 18.48
C LEU A 252 -6.79 7.21 17.26
N LEU A 253 -6.27 7.64 16.10
CA LEU A 253 -7.00 7.63 14.84
C LEU A 253 -7.31 6.19 14.40
N ILE A 254 -6.31 5.30 14.47
CA ILE A 254 -6.48 3.88 14.12
C ILE A 254 -7.54 3.22 15.02
N GLU A 255 -7.44 3.39 16.35
CA GLU A 255 -8.40 2.84 17.31
C GLU A 255 -9.81 3.37 17.05
N TYR A 256 -9.95 4.67 16.82
CA TYR A 256 -11.23 5.28 16.48
C TYR A 256 -11.83 4.65 15.22
N LEU A 257 -11.07 4.59 14.12
CA LEU A 257 -11.54 4.04 12.85
C LEU A 257 -11.89 2.55 12.96
N LEU A 258 -11.11 1.76 13.69
CA LEU A 258 -11.40 0.35 13.90
C LEU A 258 -12.60 0.12 14.83
N SER A 259 -12.94 1.08 15.67
CA SER A 259 -14.16 1.03 16.52
C SER A 259 -15.45 1.25 15.71
N LEU A 260 -15.36 1.89 14.54
CA LEU A 260 -16.52 2.15 13.70
C LEU A 260 -16.97 0.88 12.95
N PRO A 261 -18.29 0.63 12.85
CA PRO A 261 -18.85 -0.43 12.02
C PRO A 261 -18.46 -0.25 10.53
N ASP A 262 -18.24 -1.37 9.83
CA ASP A 262 -17.79 -1.36 8.42
C ASP A 262 -18.73 -0.57 7.48
N HIS A 263 -20.05 -0.59 7.75
CA HIS A 263 -21.04 0.13 6.92
C HIS A 263 -20.96 1.66 7.03
N ILE A 264 -20.29 2.19 8.06
CA ILE A 264 -20.00 3.63 8.17
C ILE A 264 -18.74 3.98 7.40
N LYS A 265 -17.75 3.11 7.42
CA LYS A 265 -16.47 3.31 6.72
C LYS A 265 -16.61 3.13 5.20
N TYR A 266 -17.50 2.26 4.82
CA TYR A 266 -17.81 1.96 3.42
C TYR A 266 -19.30 1.66 3.26
N PRO A 267 -20.09 2.66 2.82
CA PRO A 267 -21.55 2.57 2.66
C PRO A 267 -22.00 1.70 1.48
#